data_ae44a65f57b0c6c518460e4790812b53
#
_entry.id   ae44a65f57b0c6c518460e4790812b53
#
_cell.length_a   1.000
_cell.length_b   1.000
_cell.length_c   1.000
_cell.angle_alpha   90.00
_cell.angle_beta   90.00
_cell.angle_gamma   90.00
#
_symmetry.space_group_name_H-M   'P 1'
#
loop_
_entity.id
_entity.type
_entity.pdbx_description
1 polymer ?
#
loop_
_entity_poly.entity_id
_entity_poly.type
_entity_poly.pdbx_seq_one_letter_code
_entity_poly.pdbx_strand_id
1 'polypeptide(L)'
;MYRLLASYLAEIQRDMLSILNQAGYHALPPLPELKRQAEGYAPLRVTVADGWLIAAEAVGWARLGYRKILCVQPFACLPGHIFGKGQYAALQRKLPGARLVSVDYDASTGEGTVLSRIRMLLDEELDPELL
;
A
#
# COMPACT_ATOMS: atom_id res chain seq x y z
N MET A 1 -28.37 -10.88 6.68
CA MET A 1 -27.13 -11.51 7.13
C MET A 1 -25.88 -10.73 6.68
N TYR A 2 -25.66 -10.48 5.39
CA TYR A 2 -24.50 -9.74 4.89
C TYR A 2 -24.31 -8.33 5.52
N ARG A 3 -25.40 -7.56 5.65
CA ARG A 3 -25.35 -6.22 6.25
C ARG A 3 -24.93 -6.23 7.73
N LEU A 4 -25.38 -7.23 8.48
CA LEU A 4 -24.99 -7.37 9.90
C LEU A 4 -23.51 -7.70 10.05
N LEU A 5 -23.00 -8.60 9.22
CA LEU A 5 -21.57 -8.91 9.21
C LEU A 5 -20.72 -7.68 8.82
N ALA A 6 -21.15 -6.95 7.79
CA ALA A 6 -20.44 -5.73 7.35
C ALA A 6 -20.44 -4.65 8.44
N SER A 7 -21.54 -4.45 9.18
CA SER A 7 -21.59 -3.49 10.28
C SER A 7 -20.70 -3.91 11.45
N TYR A 8 -20.69 -5.19 11.79
CA TYR A 8 -19.83 -5.75 12.83
C TYR A 8 -18.33 -5.59 12.50
N LEU A 9 -17.94 -5.90 11.27
CA LEU A 9 -16.55 -5.69 10.83
C LEU A 9 -16.16 -4.22 10.83
N ALA A 10 -17.06 -3.32 10.44
CA ALA A 10 -16.82 -1.88 10.49
C ALA A 10 -16.69 -1.35 11.94
N GLU A 11 -17.35 -1.95 12.90
CA GLU A 11 -17.21 -1.65 14.32
C GLU A 11 -15.83 -2.08 14.83
N ILE A 12 -15.44 -3.32 14.59
CA ILE A 12 -14.10 -3.81 14.93
C ILE A 12 -13.01 -2.92 14.31
N GLN A 13 -13.14 -2.56 13.04
CA GLN A 13 -12.18 -1.69 12.38
C GLN A 13 -12.08 -0.32 13.09
N ARG A 14 -13.20 0.29 13.47
CA ARG A 14 -13.19 1.56 14.21
C ARG A 14 -12.48 1.45 15.56
N ASP A 15 -12.73 0.37 16.29
CA ASP A 15 -12.09 0.15 17.58
C ASP A 15 -10.58 -0.03 17.43
N MET A 16 -10.14 -0.82 16.45
CA MET A 16 -8.72 -0.99 16.13
C MET A 16 -8.05 0.34 15.74
N LEU A 17 -8.69 1.13 14.89
CA LEU A 17 -8.20 2.45 14.49
C LEU A 17 -8.09 3.40 15.71
N SER A 18 -9.06 3.37 16.61
CA SER A 18 -9.03 4.17 17.84
C SER A 18 -7.85 3.79 18.73
N ILE A 19 -7.61 2.50 18.93
CA ILE A 19 -6.50 2.00 19.75
C ILE A 19 -5.14 2.39 19.11
N LEU A 20 -4.98 2.21 17.82
CA LEU A 20 -3.75 2.56 17.12
C LEU A 20 -3.47 4.06 17.20
N ASN A 21 -4.46 4.90 16.96
CA ASN A 21 -4.32 6.35 17.05
C ASN A 21 -3.97 6.82 18.47
N GLN A 22 -4.57 6.23 19.50
CA GLN A 22 -4.23 6.52 20.90
C GLN A 22 -2.80 6.13 21.24
N ALA A 23 -2.28 5.06 20.62
CA ALA A 23 -0.89 4.62 20.77
C ALA A 23 0.11 5.42 19.91
N GLY A 24 -0.33 6.45 19.19
CA GLY A 24 0.52 7.29 18.34
C GLY A 24 0.85 6.67 16.97
N TYR A 25 0.17 5.59 16.59
CA TYR A 25 0.31 5.00 15.25
C TYR A 25 -0.73 5.58 14.30
N HIS A 26 -0.29 5.88 13.09
CA HIS A 26 -1.23 6.21 12.02
C HIS A 26 -1.79 4.93 11.41
N ALA A 27 -3.05 4.96 11.04
CA ALA A 27 -3.71 3.85 10.36
C ALA A 27 -4.46 4.36 9.12
N LEU A 28 -4.60 3.48 8.14
CA LEU A 28 -5.38 3.81 6.95
C LEU A 28 -6.86 4.00 7.30
N PRO A 29 -7.56 4.86 6.57
CA PRO A 29 -8.98 5.09 6.82
C PRO A 29 -9.82 3.84 6.52
N PRO A 30 -11.07 3.78 6.98
CA PRO A 30 -11.99 2.70 6.65
C PRO A 30 -12.11 2.47 5.14
N LEU A 31 -12.37 1.23 4.74
CA LEU A 31 -12.39 0.78 3.35
C LEU A 31 -13.21 1.66 2.38
N PRO A 32 -14.41 2.15 2.72
CA PRO A 32 -15.16 3.05 1.83
C PRO A 32 -14.44 4.37 1.55
N GLU A 33 -13.78 4.92 2.55
CA GLU A 33 -12.99 6.15 2.43
C GLU A 33 -11.71 5.91 1.62
N LEU A 34 -11.01 4.81 1.90
CA LEU A 34 -9.83 4.40 1.14
C LEU A 34 -10.16 4.21 -0.34
N LYS A 35 -11.28 3.57 -0.64
CA LYS A 35 -11.78 3.42 -2.02
C LYS A 35 -11.98 4.79 -2.69
N ARG A 36 -12.64 5.71 -2.02
CA ARG A 36 -12.86 7.07 -2.53
C ARG A 36 -11.54 7.81 -2.78
N GLN A 37 -10.58 7.66 -1.88
CA GLN A 37 -9.26 8.28 -2.04
C GLN A 37 -8.45 7.71 -3.22
N ALA A 38 -8.68 6.46 -3.57
CA ALA A 38 -8.00 5.79 -4.68
C ALA A 38 -8.62 6.08 -6.05
N GLU A 39 -9.77 6.77 -6.11
CA GLU A 39 -10.38 7.18 -7.38
C GLU A 39 -9.40 8.03 -8.20
N GLY A 40 -9.26 7.69 -9.48
CA GLY A 40 -8.31 8.34 -10.37
C GLY A 40 -6.85 7.84 -10.27
N TYR A 41 -6.51 7.09 -9.22
CA TYR A 41 -5.19 6.50 -9.04
C TYR A 41 -5.15 5.02 -9.41
N ALA A 42 -6.17 4.27 -9.03
CA ALA A 42 -6.24 2.83 -9.21
C ALA A 42 -7.50 2.42 -10.00
N PRO A 43 -7.45 1.33 -10.78
CA PRO A 43 -8.62 0.79 -11.47
C PRO A 43 -9.53 0.05 -10.46
N LEU A 44 -10.45 0.76 -9.83
CA LEU A 44 -11.32 0.23 -8.77
C LEU A 44 -12.24 -0.92 -9.20
N ARG A 45 -12.31 -1.22 -10.50
CA ARG A 45 -13.07 -2.37 -11.05
C ARG A 45 -12.33 -3.70 -10.91
N VAL A 46 -11.05 -3.66 -10.56
CA VAL A 46 -10.24 -4.87 -10.37
C VAL A 46 -10.53 -5.43 -8.98
N THR A 47 -11.45 -6.36 -8.92
CA THR A 47 -11.95 -6.99 -7.68
C THR A 47 -11.41 -8.40 -7.46
N VAL A 48 -10.37 -8.79 -8.20
CA VAL A 48 -9.72 -10.09 -8.01
C VAL A 48 -8.81 -9.97 -6.79
N ALA A 49 -9.17 -10.68 -5.72
CA ALA A 49 -8.48 -10.62 -4.42
C ALA A 49 -8.22 -9.17 -4.00
N ASP A 50 -6.99 -8.82 -3.64
CA ASP A 50 -6.59 -7.49 -3.16
C ASP A 50 -6.36 -6.46 -4.28
N GLY A 51 -6.73 -6.76 -5.52
CA GLY A 51 -6.34 -6.04 -6.73
C GLY A 51 -6.29 -4.51 -6.62
N TRP A 52 -7.43 -3.83 -6.45
CA TRP A 52 -7.45 -2.38 -6.33
C TRP A 52 -6.93 -1.88 -4.96
N LEU A 53 -7.02 -2.73 -3.92
CA LEU A 53 -6.71 -2.35 -2.54
C LEU A 53 -5.23 -2.02 -2.37
N ILE A 54 -4.33 -2.80 -2.98
CA ILE A 54 -2.87 -2.59 -2.91
C ILE A 54 -2.50 -1.16 -3.35
N ALA A 55 -3.04 -0.73 -4.49
CA ALA A 55 -2.81 0.62 -4.98
C ALA A 55 -3.51 1.68 -4.10
N ALA A 56 -4.70 1.38 -3.59
CA ALA A 56 -5.45 2.28 -2.71
C ALA A 56 -4.71 2.52 -1.39
N GLU A 57 -4.11 1.49 -0.80
CA GLU A 57 -3.29 1.61 0.41
C GLU A 57 -2.05 2.48 0.16
N ALA A 58 -1.36 2.30 -0.96
CA ALA A 58 -0.23 3.15 -1.31
C ALA A 58 -0.65 4.63 -1.45
N VAL A 59 -1.79 4.91 -2.06
CA VAL A 59 -2.37 6.25 -2.15
C VAL A 59 -2.73 6.78 -0.76
N GLY A 60 -3.36 5.95 0.08
CA GLY A 60 -3.72 6.30 1.45
C GLY A 60 -2.51 6.71 2.28
N TRP A 61 -1.44 5.92 2.27
CA TRP A 61 -0.20 6.24 2.96
C TRP A 61 0.45 7.52 2.44
N ALA A 62 0.51 7.71 1.12
CA ALA A 62 1.05 8.93 0.54
C ALA A 62 0.26 10.18 0.95
N ARG A 63 -1.07 10.08 1.09
CA ARG A 63 -1.93 11.17 1.57
C ARG A 63 -1.75 11.49 3.04
N LEU A 64 -1.37 10.51 3.85
CA LEU A 64 -0.97 10.70 5.25
C LEU A 64 0.42 11.33 5.38
N GLY A 65 1.11 11.60 4.27
CA GLY A 65 2.43 12.23 4.27
C GLY A 65 3.60 11.26 4.22
N TYR A 66 3.34 9.94 4.20
CA TYR A 66 4.40 8.96 4.04
C TYR A 66 4.91 8.96 2.61
N ARG A 67 6.20 9.23 2.45
CA ARG A 67 6.84 9.31 1.13
C ARG A 67 7.58 8.04 0.75
N LYS A 68 7.97 7.22 1.73
CA LYS A 68 8.70 5.98 1.54
C LYS A 68 7.79 4.81 1.89
N ILE A 69 7.34 4.06 0.89
CA ILE A 69 6.33 3.01 1.04
C ILE A 69 6.95 1.68 0.59
N LEU A 70 7.10 0.76 1.54
CA LEU A 70 7.55 -0.61 1.28
C LEU A 70 6.34 -1.52 1.12
N CYS A 71 6.23 -2.17 -0.02
CA CYS A 71 5.19 -3.14 -0.32
C CYS A 71 5.76 -4.55 -0.17
N VAL A 72 5.30 -5.26 0.83
CA VAL A 72 5.74 -6.64 1.11
C VAL A 72 4.70 -7.62 0.58
N GLN A 73 5.11 -8.61 -0.18
CA GLN A 73 4.20 -9.57 -0.79
C GLN A 73 4.83 -10.96 -0.93
N PRO A 74 4.01 -12.02 -0.95
CA PRO A 74 4.51 -13.35 -1.30
C PRO A 74 5.02 -13.40 -2.75
N PHE A 75 6.09 -14.13 -2.99
CA PHE A 75 6.54 -14.43 -4.36
C PHE A 75 5.40 -15.08 -5.15
N ALA A 76 5.29 -14.71 -6.42
CA ALA A 76 4.22 -15.17 -7.33
C ALA A 76 2.77 -14.80 -6.89
N CYS A 77 2.59 -13.89 -5.95
CA CYS A 77 1.27 -13.35 -5.64
C CYS A 77 0.75 -12.55 -6.85
N LEU A 78 -0.22 -13.11 -7.57
CA LEU A 78 -0.74 -12.51 -8.81
C LEU A 78 -1.27 -11.08 -8.61
N PRO A 79 -2.14 -10.79 -7.62
CA PRO A 79 -2.58 -9.42 -7.36
C PRO A 79 -1.42 -8.47 -7.03
N GLY A 80 -0.48 -8.90 -6.20
CA GLY A 80 0.69 -8.12 -5.83
C GLY A 80 1.57 -7.75 -7.02
N HIS A 81 1.78 -8.66 -7.96
CA HIS A 81 2.61 -8.41 -9.14
C HIS A 81 1.89 -7.56 -10.18
N ILE A 82 0.66 -7.90 -10.53
CA ILE A 82 -0.07 -7.22 -11.62
C ILE A 82 -0.62 -5.87 -11.13
N PHE A 83 -1.36 -5.87 -10.03
CA PHE A 83 -2.07 -4.69 -9.54
C PHE A 83 -1.29 -3.87 -8.51
N GLY A 84 -0.26 -4.45 -7.90
CA GLY A 84 0.73 -3.76 -7.11
C GLY A 84 1.88 -3.26 -7.98
N LYS A 85 2.91 -4.07 -8.19
CA LYS A 85 4.12 -3.72 -8.93
C LYS A 85 3.86 -3.12 -10.31
N GLY A 86 2.93 -3.68 -11.06
CA GLY A 86 2.56 -3.20 -12.39
C GLY A 86 2.05 -1.76 -12.42
N GLN A 87 1.62 -1.23 -11.28
CA GLN A 87 1.10 0.13 -11.17
C GLN A 87 2.03 1.12 -10.46
N TYR A 88 3.12 0.68 -9.82
CA TYR A 88 3.96 1.57 -9.01
C TYR A 88 4.49 2.77 -9.79
N ALA A 89 4.99 2.57 -10.98
CA ALA A 89 5.47 3.67 -11.82
C ALA A 89 4.35 4.68 -12.15
N ALA A 90 3.13 4.20 -12.41
CA ALA A 90 1.98 5.07 -12.66
C ALA A 90 1.55 5.82 -11.40
N LEU A 91 1.58 5.16 -10.25
CA LEU A 91 1.27 5.76 -8.96
C LEU A 91 2.30 6.83 -8.57
N GLN A 92 3.59 6.55 -8.72
CA GLN A 92 4.66 7.50 -8.40
C GLN A 92 4.57 8.77 -9.25
N ARG A 93 4.20 8.67 -10.53
CA ARG A 93 3.93 9.86 -11.37
C ARG A 93 2.76 10.71 -10.87
N LYS A 94 1.78 10.09 -10.22
CA LYS A 94 0.58 10.77 -9.69
C LYS A 94 0.72 11.21 -8.23
N LEU A 95 1.73 10.71 -7.53
CA LEU A 95 2.00 10.98 -6.12
C LEU A 95 3.38 11.60 -5.97
N PRO A 96 3.52 12.91 -6.22
CA PRO A 96 4.81 13.58 -6.20
C PRO A 96 5.57 13.35 -4.89
N GLY A 97 6.82 12.93 -4.99
CA GLY A 97 7.69 12.63 -3.86
C GLY A 97 7.40 11.30 -3.17
N ALA A 98 6.42 10.50 -3.61
CA ALA A 98 6.22 9.16 -3.09
C ALA A 98 7.13 8.16 -3.81
N ARG A 99 7.80 7.31 -3.04
CA ARG A 99 8.65 6.22 -3.52
C ARG A 99 8.07 4.89 -3.07
N LEU A 100 7.78 4.02 -4.03
CA LEU A 100 7.26 2.69 -3.80
C LEU A 100 8.30 1.65 -4.16
N VAL A 101 8.65 0.80 -3.22
CA VAL A 101 9.57 -0.34 -3.43
C VAL A 101 8.88 -1.61 -2.97
N SER A 102 9.06 -2.72 -3.68
CA SER A 102 8.50 -4.01 -3.28
C SER A 102 9.58 -5.00 -2.87
N VAL A 103 9.22 -5.83 -1.91
CA VAL A 103 9.95 -7.03 -1.54
C VAL A 103 9.05 -8.24 -1.72
N ASP A 104 9.52 -9.21 -2.50
CA ASP A 104 8.87 -10.50 -2.64
C ASP A 104 9.49 -11.49 -1.66
N TYR A 105 8.65 -12.19 -0.92
CA TYR A 105 9.07 -13.18 0.06
C TYR A 105 8.71 -14.60 -0.38
N ASP A 106 9.69 -15.48 -0.32
CA ASP A 106 9.52 -16.91 -0.39
C ASP A 106 10.52 -17.61 0.55
N ALA A 107 10.55 -18.94 0.54
CA ALA A 107 11.45 -19.72 1.39
C ALA A 107 12.95 -19.53 1.04
N SER A 108 13.25 -18.98 -0.14
CA SER A 108 14.62 -18.72 -0.62
C SER A 108 15.06 -17.26 -0.48
N THR A 109 14.17 -16.38 -0.04
CA THR A 109 14.44 -14.94 0.06
C THR A 109 15.49 -14.68 1.14
N GLY A 110 16.71 -14.35 0.71
CA GLY A 110 17.81 -14.03 1.62
C GLY A 110 17.69 -12.62 2.22
N GLU A 111 18.21 -12.47 3.43
CA GLU A 111 18.24 -11.20 4.15
C GLU A 111 18.89 -10.07 3.33
N GLY A 112 19.96 -10.37 2.59
CA GLY A 112 20.64 -9.40 1.72
C GLY A 112 19.74 -8.78 0.67
N THR A 113 18.82 -9.57 0.09
CA THR A 113 17.82 -9.07 -0.88
C THR A 113 16.87 -8.07 -0.22
N VAL A 114 16.37 -8.42 0.96
CA VAL A 114 15.45 -7.55 1.74
C VAL A 114 16.15 -6.24 2.11
N LEU A 115 17.35 -6.33 2.69
CA LEU A 115 18.12 -5.16 3.10
C LEU A 115 18.48 -4.25 1.92
N SER A 116 18.81 -4.83 0.76
CA SER A 116 19.08 -4.08 -0.46
C SER A 116 17.84 -3.26 -0.89
N ARG A 117 16.64 -3.86 -0.86
CA ARG A 117 15.40 -3.16 -1.19
C ARG A 117 15.05 -2.06 -0.20
N ILE A 118 15.26 -2.33 1.09
CA ILE A 118 15.05 -1.32 2.15
C ILE A 118 16.04 -0.15 1.96
N ARG A 119 17.30 -0.42 1.70
CA ARG A 119 18.30 0.62 1.41
C ARG A 119 17.89 1.45 0.20
N MET A 120 17.50 0.82 -0.90
CA MET A 120 16.97 1.54 -2.07
C MET A 120 15.81 2.48 -1.74
N LEU A 121 14.95 2.10 -0.78
CA LEU A 121 13.85 2.95 -0.34
C LEU A 121 14.33 4.11 0.53
N LEU A 122 15.34 3.88 1.37
CA LEU A 122 15.84 4.85 2.35
C LEU A 122 16.87 5.80 1.76
N ASP A 123 17.69 5.37 0.81
CA ASP A 123 18.70 6.21 0.16
C ASP A 123 18.02 7.33 -0.62
N GLU A 124 18.27 8.54 -0.21
CA GLU A 124 17.48 9.72 -0.60
C GLU A 124 18.01 10.47 -1.81
N GLU A 125 19.25 10.24 -2.17
CA GLU A 125 19.88 10.98 -3.27
C GLU A 125 19.69 10.26 -4.60
N LEU A 126 18.46 10.21 -5.10
CA LEU A 126 18.25 10.09 -6.51
C LEU A 126 18.14 11.51 -7.06
N ASP A 127 19.17 11.85 -7.82
CA ASP A 127 19.26 13.06 -8.60
C ASP A 127 17.94 13.37 -9.30
N PRO A 128 17.33 14.55 -9.08
CA PRO A 128 16.09 14.95 -9.74
C PRO A 128 16.20 14.98 -11.27
N GLU A 129 17.41 14.98 -11.83
CA GLU A 129 17.67 15.01 -13.27
C GLU A 129 17.58 13.63 -13.95
N LEU A 130 17.37 12.54 -13.18
CA LEU A 130 17.24 11.18 -13.73
C LEU A 130 15.79 10.66 -13.80
N LEU A 131 14.80 11.52 -13.59
CA LEU A 131 13.37 11.23 -13.71
C LEU A 131 12.78 12.06 -14.88
#